data_e77a0e9b8edb8d514431f9365b01c9e0
#
_entry.id   e77a0e9b8edb8d514431f9365b01c9e0
#
_cell.length_a   1.000
_cell.length_b   1.000
_cell.length_c   1.000
_cell.angle_alpha   90.00
_cell.angle_beta   90.00
_cell.angle_gamma   90.00
#
_symmetry.space_group_name_H-M   'P 1'
#
loop_
_entity.id
_entity.type
_entity.pdbx_description
1 polymer ?
#
loop_
_entity_poly.entity_id
_entity_poly.type
_entity_poly.pdbx_seq_one_letter_code
_entity_poly.pdbx_strand_id
1 'polypeptide(L)'
;STLPSGLGSDEAIVPFVTNGNAILYDEVKETNSWFNPWPECYKGIRKANIVLENISKNQELTEMEMRDFKGRAYFLRAYFYFYLVRLYGPVVVLPDRPFDTDEDVASVSFERSTYDECVEKICADFEEAAKLLPPSRIDALQYIPTKGAALAFKARMQLYAASPLFNGNSYYSDWKDSEGRNFIAQTEDKVKWGKAAATFKRIIDMNKYAIRTVSK
;
A
#
# COMPACT_ATOMS: atom_id res chain seq x y z
N SER A 1 18.48 9.19 -1.80
CA SER A 1 18.37 7.95 -2.61
C SER A 1 17.43 8.23 -3.76
N THR A 2 17.95 8.26 -4.96
CA THR A 2 17.17 8.33 -6.19
C THR A 2 16.27 7.12 -6.27
N LEU A 3 14.98 7.36 -6.48
CA LEU A 3 14.00 6.28 -6.63
C LEU A 3 14.39 5.42 -7.83
N PRO A 4 14.54 4.10 -7.68
CA PRO A 4 14.91 3.21 -8.79
C PRO A 4 14.00 3.33 -10.00
N SER A 5 12.72 3.67 -9.78
CA SER A 5 11.73 3.86 -10.85
C SER A 5 12.05 5.02 -11.80
N GLY A 6 12.67 6.10 -11.32
CA GLY A 6 13.04 7.23 -12.19
C GLY A 6 14.28 6.95 -13.05
N LEU A 7 15.14 6.04 -12.60
CA LEU A 7 16.34 5.61 -13.34
C LEU A 7 16.12 4.35 -14.18
N GLY A 8 15.00 3.67 -13.99
CA GLY A 8 14.57 2.49 -14.72
C GLY A 8 13.63 2.79 -15.88
N SER A 9 13.47 4.05 -16.26
CA SER A 9 12.64 4.50 -17.37
C SER A 9 13.46 5.36 -18.33
N ASP A 10 12.87 5.73 -19.45
CA ASP A 10 13.43 6.65 -20.44
C ASP A 10 13.36 8.13 -20.02
N GLU A 11 12.78 8.41 -18.84
CA GLU A 11 12.63 9.78 -18.34
C GLU A 11 13.94 10.39 -17.82
N ALA A 12 14.92 9.55 -17.40
CA ALA A 12 16.18 10.02 -16.85
C ALA A 12 17.34 9.07 -17.19
N ILE A 13 18.43 9.61 -17.71
CA ILE A 13 19.67 8.89 -17.95
C ILE A 13 20.76 9.48 -17.05
N VAL A 14 21.49 8.61 -16.35
CA VAL A 14 22.70 9.00 -15.60
C VAL A 14 23.95 8.49 -16.32
N PRO A 15 25.02 9.29 -16.38
CA PRO A 15 26.23 8.96 -17.14
C PRO A 15 27.17 7.96 -16.47
N PHE A 16 26.75 7.37 -15.35
CA PHE A 16 27.54 6.40 -14.58
C PHE A 16 26.67 5.23 -14.13
N VAL A 17 27.29 4.07 -13.99
CA VAL A 17 26.58 2.86 -13.54
C VAL A 17 26.15 3.01 -12.08
N THR A 18 24.85 2.87 -11.85
CA THR A 18 24.25 2.85 -10.52
C THR A 18 23.31 1.66 -10.39
N ASN A 19 23.00 1.28 -9.17
CA ASN A 19 21.98 0.26 -8.93
C ASN A 19 20.60 0.63 -9.54
N GLY A 20 20.32 1.91 -9.75
CA GLY A 20 19.09 2.37 -10.42
C GLY A 20 19.03 1.97 -11.90
N ASN A 21 20.16 1.90 -12.58
CA ASN A 21 20.24 1.53 -13.99
C ASN A 21 20.15 0.02 -14.22
N ALA A 22 20.31 -0.79 -13.16
CA ALA A 22 20.24 -2.25 -13.26
C ALA A 22 18.89 -2.74 -13.83
N ILE A 23 17.82 -1.96 -13.62
CA ILE A 23 16.48 -2.25 -14.20
C ILE A 23 16.53 -2.18 -15.73
N LEU A 24 17.23 -1.20 -16.31
CA LEU A 24 17.33 -1.01 -17.76
C LEU A 24 18.14 -2.11 -18.45
N TYR A 25 19.05 -2.74 -17.70
CA TYR A 25 19.98 -3.74 -18.24
C TYR A 25 19.59 -5.18 -17.86
N ASP A 26 18.38 -5.38 -17.33
CA ASP A 26 17.89 -6.69 -16.84
C ASP A 26 18.82 -7.35 -15.80
N GLU A 27 19.47 -6.53 -14.99
CA GLU A 27 20.39 -6.97 -13.94
C GLU A 27 19.70 -7.13 -12.57
N VAL A 28 18.40 -6.85 -12.48
CA VAL A 28 17.62 -7.02 -11.26
C VAL A 28 17.27 -8.50 -11.07
N LYS A 29 17.89 -9.11 -10.08
CA LYS A 29 17.65 -10.52 -9.72
C LYS A 29 17.07 -10.61 -8.32
N GLU A 30 16.39 -11.71 -8.01
CA GLU A 30 15.85 -12.00 -6.67
C GLU A 30 16.90 -11.95 -5.56
N THR A 31 18.17 -12.20 -5.92
CA THR A 31 19.32 -12.16 -4.99
C THR A 31 19.87 -10.76 -4.74
N ASN A 32 19.39 -9.73 -5.44
CA ASN A 32 19.88 -8.37 -5.25
C ASN A 32 19.41 -7.80 -3.90
N SER A 33 20.34 -7.63 -2.97
CA SER A 33 20.03 -7.07 -1.63
C SER A 33 19.80 -5.56 -1.62
N TRP A 34 20.31 -4.83 -2.62
CA TRP A 34 20.24 -3.36 -2.70
C TRP A 34 18.84 -2.82 -2.99
N PHE A 35 17.93 -3.65 -3.50
CA PHE A 35 16.53 -3.30 -3.74
C PHE A 35 15.61 -4.43 -3.27
N ASN A 36 15.55 -4.65 -1.96
CA ASN A 36 14.63 -5.60 -1.36
C ASN A 36 13.87 -4.92 -0.19
N PRO A 37 12.77 -4.20 -0.48
CA PRO A 37 11.97 -3.57 0.56
C PRO A 37 11.09 -4.54 1.37
N TRP A 38 11.02 -5.81 0.99
CA TRP A 38 10.15 -6.81 1.61
C TRP A 38 10.31 -6.88 3.14
N PRO A 39 11.50 -7.12 3.70
CA PRO A 39 11.66 -7.22 5.14
C PRO A 39 11.30 -5.93 5.88
N GLU A 40 11.66 -4.78 5.32
CA GLU A 40 11.42 -3.49 5.95
C GLU A 40 9.93 -3.12 5.95
N CYS A 41 9.20 -3.46 4.89
CA CYS A 41 7.75 -3.28 4.85
C CYS A 41 7.06 -4.14 5.91
N TYR A 42 7.42 -5.42 6.06
CA TYR A 42 6.82 -6.27 7.09
C TYR A 42 7.20 -5.84 8.50
N LYS A 43 8.41 -5.33 8.74
CA LYS A 43 8.77 -4.67 10.00
C LYS A 43 7.86 -3.46 10.27
N GLY A 44 7.59 -2.67 9.22
CA GLY A 44 6.67 -1.53 9.31
C GLY A 44 5.24 -1.95 9.64
N ILE A 45 4.74 -3.00 8.98
CA ILE A 45 3.41 -3.58 9.24
C ILE A 45 3.31 -4.08 10.69
N ARG A 46 4.33 -4.80 11.18
CA ARG A 46 4.37 -5.25 12.58
C ARG A 46 4.34 -4.07 13.56
N LYS A 47 5.11 -3.01 13.31
CA LYS A 47 5.10 -1.80 14.16
C LYS A 47 3.71 -1.15 14.15
N ALA A 48 3.05 -1.08 13.00
CA ALA A 48 1.69 -0.55 12.92
C ALA A 48 0.70 -1.39 13.72
N ASN A 49 0.78 -2.73 13.66
CA ASN A 49 -0.05 -3.63 14.47
C ASN A 49 0.17 -3.41 15.97
N ILE A 50 1.42 -3.24 16.43
CA ILE A 50 1.74 -2.94 17.83
C ILE A 50 1.07 -1.63 18.28
N VAL A 51 1.14 -0.58 17.44
CA VAL A 51 0.48 0.70 17.75
C VAL A 51 -1.03 0.52 17.82
N LEU A 52 -1.64 -0.13 16.83
CA LEU A 52 -3.10 -0.32 16.77
C LEU A 52 -3.65 -1.11 17.96
N GLU A 53 -2.89 -2.10 18.45
CA GLU A 53 -3.29 -2.89 19.62
C GLU A 53 -3.16 -2.12 20.94
N ASN A 54 -2.13 -1.27 21.05
CA ASN A 54 -1.77 -0.67 22.34
C ASN A 54 -2.17 0.79 22.51
N ILE A 55 -2.50 1.51 21.44
CA ILE A 55 -2.77 2.95 21.49
C ILE A 55 -3.92 3.31 22.45
N SER A 56 -4.94 2.48 22.56
CA SER A 56 -6.07 2.69 23.47
C SER A 56 -5.74 2.49 24.96
N LYS A 57 -4.59 1.89 25.27
CA LYS A 57 -4.10 1.68 26.64
C LYS A 57 -3.32 2.89 27.15
N ASN A 58 -2.98 3.83 26.27
CA ASN A 58 -2.21 5.03 26.64
C ASN A 58 -3.11 5.99 27.43
N GLN A 59 -2.59 6.50 28.56
CA GLN A 59 -3.30 7.41 29.47
C GLN A 59 -2.81 8.87 29.38
N GLU A 60 -1.75 9.12 28.63
CA GLU A 60 -1.15 10.46 28.52
C GLU A 60 -1.63 11.24 27.31
N LEU A 61 -2.10 10.53 26.27
CA LEU A 61 -2.59 11.14 25.04
C LEU A 61 -4.06 11.57 25.18
N THR A 62 -4.37 12.70 24.61
CA THR A 62 -5.76 13.13 24.42
C THR A 62 -6.48 12.21 23.42
N GLU A 63 -7.82 12.16 23.45
CA GLU A 63 -8.62 11.40 22.47
C GLU A 63 -8.33 11.82 21.02
N MET A 64 -8.06 13.11 20.80
CA MET A 64 -7.74 13.64 19.47
C MET A 64 -6.37 13.11 19.00
N GLU A 65 -5.37 13.09 19.85
CA GLU A 65 -4.04 12.55 19.55
C GLU A 65 -4.09 11.04 19.34
N MET A 66 -4.78 10.30 20.21
CA MET A 66 -4.98 8.85 20.03
C MET A 66 -5.64 8.54 18.69
N ARG A 67 -6.69 9.29 18.33
CA ARG A 67 -7.38 9.17 17.05
C ARG A 67 -6.44 9.42 15.86
N ASP A 68 -5.62 10.49 15.94
CA ASP A 68 -4.68 10.82 14.88
C ASP A 68 -3.57 9.77 14.75
N PHE A 69 -2.96 9.33 15.85
CA PHE A 69 -1.95 8.27 15.83
C PHE A 69 -2.51 6.94 15.30
N LYS A 70 -3.72 6.58 15.70
CA LYS A 70 -4.42 5.40 15.16
C LYS A 70 -4.63 5.51 13.66
N GLY A 71 -5.07 6.68 13.19
CA GLY A 71 -5.23 6.96 11.76
C GLY A 71 -3.92 6.86 10.97
N ARG A 72 -2.83 7.37 11.54
CA ARG A 72 -1.48 7.23 10.95
C ARG A 72 -1.00 5.78 10.91
N ALA A 73 -1.28 4.99 11.94
CA ALA A 73 -0.91 3.58 11.97
C ALA A 73 -1.64 2.77 10.88
N TYR A 74 -2.96 2.98 10.72
CA TYR A 74 -3.71 2.39 9.60
C TYR A 74 -3.17 2.83 8.24
N PHE A 75 -2.89 4.13 8.08
CA PHE A 75 -2.33 4.65 6.84
C PHE A 75 -0.99 4.00 6.49
N LEU A 76 -0.07 3.93 7.45
CA LEU A 76 1.26 3.35 7.23
C LEU A 76 1.18 1.85 6.93
N ARG A 77 0.32 1.11 7.64
CA ARG A 77 0.12 -0.32 7.37
C ARG A 77 -0.40 -0.55 5.95
N ALA A 78 -1.42 0.18 5.55
CA ALA A 78 -1.94 0.15 4.20
C ALA A 78 -0.89 0.53 3.15
N TYR A 79 -0.09 1.56 3.44
CA TYR A 79 0.96 2.04 2.54
C TYR A 79 2.08 1.00 2.34
N PHE A 80 2.50 0.31 3.39
CA PHE A 80 3.49 -0.76 3.28
C PHE A 80 2.95 -1.94 2.45
N TYR A 81 1.72 -2.37 2.68
CA TYR A 81 1.08 -3.38 1.85
C TYR A 81 0.90 -2.92 0.40
N PHE A 82 0.45 -1.69 0.18
CA PHE A 82 0.34 -1.11 -1.16
C PHE A 82 1.70 -1.11 -1.90
N TYR A 83 2.77 -0.75 -1.20
CA TYR A 83 4.11 -0.75 -1.77
C TYR A 83 4.58 -2.16 -2.14
N LEU A 84 4.34 -3.13 -1.27
CA LEU A 84 4.64 -4.54 -1.52
C LEU A 84 3.85 -5.08 -2.73
N VAL A 85 2.52 -4.90 -2.74
CA VAL A 85 1.65 -5.39 -3.81
C VAL A 85 2.02 -4.79 -5.17
N ARG A 86 2.44 -3.52 -5.19
CA ARG A 86 2.88 -2.86 -6.42
C ARG A 86 4.16 -3.45 -7.01
N LEU A 87 5.05 -3.99 -6.18
CA LEU A 87 6.33 -4.55 -6.60
C LEU A 87 6.28 -6.07 -6.83
N TYR A 88 5.48 -6.77 -6.03
CA TYR A 88 5.51 -8.24 -5.95
C TYR A 88 4.17 -8.91 -6.34
N GLY A 89 3.13 -8.13 -6.68
CA GLY A 89 1.78 -8.67 -6.88
C GLY A 89 1.16 -9.17 -5.58
N PRO A 90 0.52 -10.34 -5.57
CA PRO A 90 0.00 -10.97 -4.36
C PRO A 90 1.07 -11.16 -3.29
N VAL A 91 0.75 -10.81 -2.04
CA VAL A 91 1.67 -10.89 -0.90
C VAL A 91 0.99 -11.55 0.30
N VAL A 92 1.75 -11.84 1.32
CA VAL A 92 1.21 -12.38 2.57
C VAL A 92 0.47 -11.28 3.34
N VAL A 93 -0.82 -11.42 3.54
CA VAL A 93 -1.60 -10.57 4.44
C VAL A 93 -1.58 -11.17 5.83
N LEU A 94 -0.89 -10.49 6.74
CA LEU A 94 -0.77 -10.93 8.13
C LEU A 94 -2.05 -10.63 8.92
N PRO A 95 -2.37 -11.41 9.97
CA PRO A 95 -3.39 -11.09 10.95
C PRO A 95 -3.19 -9.70 11.58
N ASP A 96 -4.29 -9.08 12.01
CA ASP A 96 -4.33 -7.72 12.59
C ASP A 96 -3.84 -7.68 14.06
N ARG A 97 -2.80 -8.43 14.35
CA ARG A 97 -2.15 -8.47 15.66
C ARG A 97 -0.62 -8.47 15.51
N PRO A 98 0.13 -7.99 16.48
CA PRO A 98 1.56 -8.31 16.54
C PRO A 98 1.75 -9.78 16.88
N PHE A 99 2.89 -10.32 16.44
CA PHE A 99 3.35 -11.64 16.85
C PHE A 99 4.31 -11.51 18.03
N ASP A 100 4.20 -12.41 18.98
CA ASP A 100 5.14 -12.49 20.08
C ASP A 100 6.49 -13.10 19.60
N THR A 101 7.57 -12.80 20.32
CA THR A 101 8.91 -13.23 19.91
C THR A 101 9.15 -14.72 20.14
N ASP A 102 8.33 -15.36 20.96
CA ASP A 102 8.36 -16.77 21.35
C ASP A 102 7.27 -17.61 20.64
N GLU A 103 6.50 -17.02 19.72
CA GLU A 103 5.57 -17.80 18.92
C GLU A 103 6.31 -18.80 18.02
N ASP A 104 5.76 -20.00 17.92
CA ASP A 104 6.30 -21.04 17.03
C ASP A 104 6.30 -20.56 15.59
N VAL A 105 7.42 -20.73 14.90
CA VAL A 105 7.60 -20.35 13.49
C VAL A 105 6.53 -20.98 12.58
N ALA A 106 6.10 -22.20 12.88
CA ALA A 106 5.05 -22.85 12.10
C ALA A 106 3.70 -22.14 12.21
N SER A 107 3.40 -21.56 13.38
CA SER A 107 2.14 -20.81 13.63
C SER A 107 2.11 -19.43 12.97
N VAL A 108 3.26 -18.89 12.60
CA VAL A 108 3.43 -17.58 11.96
C VAL A 108 3.85 -17.66 10.49
N SER A 109 3.85 -18.86 9.92
CA SER A 109 4.11 -19.10 8.51
C SER A 109 2.80 -19.00 7.73
N PHE A 110 2.68 -17.99 6.86
CA PHE A 110 1.49 -17.74 6.06
C PHE A 110 1.82 -17.82 4.57
N GLU A 111 0.89 -18.37 3.81
CA GLU A 111 0.95 -18.29 2.35
C GLU A 111 0.58 -16.90 1.84
N ARG A 112 0.89 -16.63 0.58
CA ARG A 112 0.42 -15.40 -0.08
C ARG A 112 -1.10 -15.42 -0.15
N SER A 113 -1.70 -14.27 0.11
CA SER A 113 -3.12 -14.01 -0.16
C SER A 113 -3.34 -13.75 -1.64
N THR A 114 -4.54 -13.94 -2.14
CA THR A 114 -4.89 -13.52 -3.50
C THR A 114 -4.74 -12.00 -3.66
N TYR A 115 -4.62 -11.54 -4.89
CA TYR A 115 -4.51 -10.11 -5.16
C TYR A 115 -5.72 -9.32 -4.63
N ASP A 116 -6.92 -9.87 -4.80
CA ASP A 116 -8.15 -9.23 -4.33
C ASP A 116 -8.22 -9.17 -2.80
N GLU A 117 -7.79 -10.20 -2.07
CA GLU A 117 -7.66 -10.17 -0.61
C GLU A 117 -6.65 -9.10 -0.15
N CYS A 118 -5.52 -8.97 -0.86
CA CYS A 118 -4.56 -7.89 -0.59
C CYS A 118 -5.20 -6.50 -0.81
N VAL A 119 -5.94 -6.32 -1.90
CA VAL A 119 -6.64 -5.06 -2.22
C VAL A 119 -7.68 -4.72 -1.16
N GLU A 120 -8.46 -5.71 -0.72
CA GLU A 120 -9.47 -5.52 0.33
C GLU A 120 -8.83 -5.05 1.63
N LYS A 121 -7.76 -5.70 2.07
CA LYS A 121 -7.02 -5.32 3.27
C LYS A 121 -6.47 -3.90 3.18
N ILE A 122 -5.80 -3.56 2.08
CA ILE A 122 -5.23 -2.23 1.85
C ILE A 122 -6.32 -1.17 1.85
N CYS A 123 -7.42 -1.42 1.13
CA CYS A 123 -8.53 -0.47 1.03
C CYS A 123 -9.28 -0.30 2.35
N ALA A 124 -9.42 -1.36 3.16
CA ALA A 124 -10.01 -1.28 4.48
C ALA A 124 -9.16 -0.40 5.42
N ASP A 125 -7.86 -0.62 5.47
CA ASP A 125 -6.97 0.17 6.30
C ASP A 125 -6.92 1.65 5.87
N PHE A 126 -6.88 1.95 4.56
CA PHE A 126 -6.98 3.34 4.09
C PHE A 126 -8.34 3.97 4.41
N GLU A 127 -9.43 3.21 4.41
CA GLU A 127 -10.74 3.71 4.81
C GLU A 127 -10.76 4.07 6.31
N GLU A 128 -10.24 3.19 7.18
CA GLU A 128 -10.12 3.49 8.61
C GLU A 128 -9.22 4.72 8.84
N ALA A 129 -8.09 4.81 8.12
CA ALA A 129 -7.25 6.00 8.16
C ALA A 129 -8.02 7.26 7.76
N ALA A 130 -8.82 7.22 6.69
CA ALA A 130 -9.60 8.36 6.21
C ALA A 130 -10.70 8.81 7.18
N LYS A 131 -11.24 7.90 8.01
CA LYS A 131 -12.21 8.22 9.08
C LYS A 131 -11.55 8.95 10.25
N LEU A 132 -10.30 8.59 10.55
CA LEU A 132 -9.58 9.04 11.75
C LEU A 132 -8.72 10.28 11.51
N LEU A 133 -8.09 10.38 10.34
CA LEU A 133 -7.18 11.48 10.01
C LEU A 133 -7.92 12.79 9.74
N PRO A 134 -7.32 13.93 10.11
CA PRO A 134 -7.89 15.25 9.84
C PRO A 134 -7.88 15.56 8.32
N PRO A 135 -8.79 16.42 7.86
CA PRO A 135 -8.86 16.80 6.45
C PRO A 135 -7.70 17.70 6.00
N SER A 136 -7.06 18.41 6.93
CA SER A 136 -5.92 19.29 6.69
C SER A 136 -4.99 19.32 7.88
N ARG A 137 -3.76 19.76 7.66
CA ARG A 137 -2.74 19.94 8.70
C ARG A 137 -2.17 21.34 8.64
N ILE A 138 -1.63 21.80 9.76
CA ILE A 138 -0.85 23.06 9.81
C ILE A 138 0.49 22.85 9.08
N ASP A 139 1.11 23.93 8.62
CA ASP A 139 2.31 23.90 7.77
C ASP A 139 3.46 23.06 8.37
N ALA A 140 3.68 23.14 9.67
CA ALA A 140 4.71 22.33 10.36
C ALA A 140 4.47 20.82 10.30
N LEU A 141 3.25 20.37 9.99
CA LEU A 141 2.84 18.95 9.97
C LEU A 141 2.35 18.49 8.59
N GLN A 142 2.59 19.25 7.54
CA GLN A 142 2.12 18.93 6.18
C GLN A 142 2.68 17.63 5.60
N TYR A 143 3.79 17.10 6.15
CA TYR A 143 4.38 15.82 5.79
C TYR A 143 3.67 14.61 6.40
N ILE A 144 2.74 14.83 7.33
CA ILE A 144 1.94 13.77 7.97
C ILE A 144 0.67 13.52 7.15
N PRO A 145 0.24 12.27 6.95
CA PRO A 145 -0.91 11.97 6.10
C PRO A 145 -2.20 12.61 6.61
N THR A 146 -3.06 12.97 5.66
CA THR A 146 -4.39 13.51 5.87
C THR A 146 -5.47 12.55 5.37
N LYS A 147 -6.75 12.84 5.67
CA LYS A 147 -7.90 12.14 5.09
C LYS A 147 -7.82 12.04 3.56
N GLY A 148 -7.46 13.15 2.89
CA GLY A 148 -7.34 13.17 1.44
C GLY A 148 -6.22 12.27 0.92
N ALA A 149 -5.08 12.22 1.61
CA ALA A 149 -3.99 11.30 1.26
C ALA A 149 -4.44 9.84 1.36
N ALA A 150 -5.14 9.46 2.44
CA ALA A 150 -5.66 8.09 2.59
C ALA A 150 -6.65 7.72 1.48
N LEU A 151 -7.58 8.60 1.14
CA LEU A 151 -8.52 8.38 0.04
C LEU A 151 -7.81 8.29 -1.32
N ALA A 152 -6.78 9.10 -1.55
CA ALA A 152 -6.03 9.09 -2.81
C ALA A 152 -5.29 7.76 -3.00
N PHE A 153 -4.62 7.24 -1.97
CA PHE A 153 -3.99 5.92 -2.05
C PHE A 153 -5.00 4.79 -2.18
N LYS A 154 -6.14 4.86 -1.48
CA LYS A 154 -7.24 3.90 -1.64
C LYS A 154 -7.74 3.88 -3.09
N ALA A 155 -8.06 5.05 -3.65
CA ALA A 155 -8.53 5.17 -5.04
C ALA A 155 -7.51 4.62 -6.04
N ARG A 156 -6.21 4.92 -5.82
CA ARG A 156 -5.13 4.41 -6.66
C ARG A 156 -5.01 2.88 -6.59
N MET A 157 -5.14 2.28 -5.39
CA MET A 157 -5.14 0.83 -5.23
C MET A 157 -6.33 0.20 -5.99
N GLN A 158 -7.52 0.78 -5.85
CA GLN A 158 -8.71 0.32 -6.55
C GLN A 158 -8.58 0.45 -8.07
N LEU A 159 -7.92 1.51 -8.56
CA LEU A 159 -7.63 1.69 -9.98
C LEU A 159 -6.71 0.59 -10.51
N TYR A 160 -5.65 0.24 -9.77
CA TYR A 160 -4.77 -0.86 -10.13
C TYR A 160 -5.52 -2.20 -10.15
N ALA A 161 -6.37 -2.45 -9.15
CA ALA A 161 -7.18 -3.65 -9.07
C ALA A 161 -8.22 -3.79 -10.20
N ALA A 162 -8.65 -2.67 -10.79
CA ALA A 162 -9.56 -2.65 -11.91
C ALA A 162 -8.84 -2.86 -13.27
N SER A 163 -7.51 -2.65 -13.31
CA SER A 163 -6.75 -2.73 -14.56
C SER A 163 -6.71 -4.15 -15.13
N PRO A 164 -6.61 -4.30 -16.46
CA PRO A 164 -6.57 -5.62 -17.12
C PRO A 164 -5.42 -6.52 -16.62
N LEU A 165 -4.37 -5.96 -16.03
CA LEU A 165 -3.26 -6.73 -15.47
C LEU A 165 -3.70 -7.63 -14.32
N PHE A 166 -4.66 -7.18 -13.49
CA PHE A 166 -5.10 -7.86 -12.26
C PHE A 166 -6.58 -8.24 -12.27
N ASN A 167 -7.31 -7.92 -13.35
CA ASN A 167 -8.75 -8.09 -13.44
C ASN A 167 -9.12 -8.82 -14.73
N GLY A 168 -9.21 -10.13 -14.65
CA GLY A 168 -9.51 -10.98 -15.79
C GLY A 168 -8.30 -11.35 -16.64
N ASN A 169 -7.12 -11.51 -16.03
CA ASN A 169 -5.90 -11.82 -16.76
C ASN A 169 -5.58 -13.31 -16.77
N SER A 170 -5.90 -14.00 -17.85
CA SER A 170 -5.65 -15.43 -18.04
C SER A 170 -4.17 -15.79 -18.18
N TYR A 171 -3.28 -14.84 -18.40
CA TYR A 171 -1.82 -15.10 -18.40
C TYR A 171 -1.33 -15.73 -17.10
N TYR A 172 -2.00 -15.43 -15.98
CA TYR A 172 -1.68 -15.95 -14.64
C TYR A 172 -2.57 -17.14 -14.24
N SER A 173 -3.19 -17.85 -15.16
CA SER A 173 -4.11 -18.98 -14.88
C SER A 173 -3.44 -20.12 -14.09
N ASP A 174 -2.14 -20.33 -14.28
CA ASP A 174 -1.38 -21.38 -13.63
C ASP A 174 -0.79 -20.97 -12.27
N TRP A 175 -0.86 -19.67 -11.93
CA TRP A 175 -0.38 -19.17 -10.66
C TRP A 175 -1.46 -19.29 -9.58
N LYS A 176 -1.35 -20.35 -8.77
CA LYS A 176 -2.35 -20.74 -7.79
C LYS A 176 -1.71 -20.95 -6.42
N ASP A 177 -2.55 -20.80 -5.38
CA ASP A 177 -2.18 -21.17 -4.02
C ASP A 177 -2.27 -22.69 -3.79
N SER A 178 -1.98 -23.16 -2.57
CA SER A 178 -2.04 -24.57 -2.19
C SER A 178 -3.45 -25.16 -2.26
N GLU A 179 -4.50 -24.33 -2.23
CA GLU A 179 -5.90 -24.74 -2.36
C GLU A 179 -6.39 -24.73 -3.82
N GLY A 180 -5.54 -24.33 -4.77
CA GLY A 180 -5.85 -24.25 -6.18
C GLY A 180 -6.60 -22.97 -6.59
N ARG A 181 -6.69 -21.95 -5.71
CA ARG A 181 -7.28 -20.64 -6.01
C ARG A 181 -6.28 -19.81 -6.82
N ASN A 182 -6.74 -19.15 -7.86
CA ASN A 182 -5.90 -18.27 -8.65
C ASN A 182 -5.50 -17.03 -7.83
N PHE A 183 -4.22 -16.67 -7.83
CA PHE A 183 -3.74 -15.45 -7.20
C PHE A 183 -4.25 -14.18 -7.88
N ILE A 184 -4.50 -14.25 -9.19
CA ILE A 184 -5.05 -13.14 -10.00
C ILE A 184 -6.41 -13.55 -10.54
N ALA A 185 -7.40 -12.66 -10.47
CA ALA A 185 -8.74 -12.90 -10.99
C ALA A 185 -8.72 -13.25 -12.49
N GLN A 186 -9.36 -14.36 -12.86
CA GLN A 186 -9.39 -14.86 -14.23
C GLN A 186 -10.57 -14.30 -15.04
N THR A 187 -11.55 -13.69 -14.37
CA THR A 187 -12.72 -13.06 -14.99
C THR A 187 -12.75 -11.58 -14.66
N GLU A 188 -13.04 -10.74 -15.66
CA GLU A 188 -13.17 -9.29 -15.46
C GLU A 188 -14.38 -8.97 -14.57
N ASP A 189 -14.15 -8.19 -13.52
CA ASP A 189 -15.17 -7.55 -12.70
C ASP A 189 -15.20 -6.04 -13.00
N LYS A 190 -16.18 -5.59 -13.78
CA LYS A 190 -16.39 -4.17 -14.15
C LYS A 190 -16.74 -3.28 -12.94
N VAL A 191 -17.25 -3.85 -11.86
CA VAL A 191 -17.60 -3.10 -10.64
C VAL A 191 -16.35 -2.47 -10.00
N LYS A 192 -15.17 -3.05 -10.21
CA LYS A 192 -13.90 -2.50 -9.70
C LYS A 192 -13.64 -1.07 -10.21
N TRP A 193 -13.96 -0.77 -11.47
CA TRP A 193 -13.85 0.58 -12.02
C TRP A 193 -14.80 1.57 -11.33
N GLY A 194 -16.04 1.14 -11.06
CA GLY A 194 -17.00 1.95 -10.31
C GLY A 194 -16.54 2.26 -8.90
N LYS A 195 -15.93 1.28 -8.18
CA LYS A 195 -15.36 1.48 -6.84
C LYS A 195 -14.24 2.53 -6.86
N ALA A 196 -13.34 2.47 -7.84
CA ALA A 196 -12.27 3.45 -7.99
C ALA A 196 -12.83 4.86 -8.26
N ALA A 197 -13.74 4.99 -9.23
CA ALA A 197 -14.38 6.25 -9.58
C ALA A 197 -15.12 6.88 -8.39
N ALA A 198 -15.87 6.08 -7.62
CA ALA A 198 -16.56 6.54 -6.43
C ALA A 198 -15.61 7.09 -5.36
N THR A 199 -14.46 6.44 -5.17
CA THR A 199 -13.46 6.93 -4.20
C THR A 199 -12.77 8.21 -4.68
N PHE A 200 -12.45 8.33 -5.98
CA PHE A 200 -11.95 9.60 -6.56
C PHE A 200 -12.96 10.73 -6.41
N LYS A 201 -14.26 10.44 -6.64
CA LYS A 201 -15.32 11.44 -6.44
C LYS A 201 -15.35 11.95 -5.00
N ARG A 202 -15.18 11.09 -3.99
CA ARG A 202 -15.12 11.53 -2.59
C ARG A 202 -14.01 12.55 -2.33
N ILE A 203 -12.87 12.44 -3.01
CA ILE A 203 -11.76 13.41 -2.88
C ILE A 203 -12.15 14.75 -3.50
N ILE A 204 -12.79 14.73 -4.68
CA ILE A 204 -13.30 15.93 -5.36
C ILE A 204 -14.33 16.63 -4.46
N ASP A 205 -15.28 15.87 -3.92
CA ASP A 205 -16.36 16.39 -3.06
C ASP A 205 -15.85 16.98 -1.73
N MET A 206 -14.61 16.69 -1.33
CA MET A 206 -14.00 17.38 -0.18
C MET A 206 -13.79 18.88 -0.41
N ASN A 207 -13.74 19.35 -1.66
CA ASN A 207 -13.49 20.76 -2.03
C ASN A 207 -12.23 21.36 -1.36
N LYS A 208 -11.20 20.53 -1.14
CA LYS A 208 -9.94 20.94 -0.49
C LYS A 208 -8.79 21.13 -1.47
N TYR A 209 -8.92 20.60 -2.68
CA TYR A 209 -7.86 20.59 -3.67
C TYR A 209 -8.34 21.23 -4.96
N ALA A 210 -7.47 21.96 -5.62
CA ALA A 210 -7.71 22.53 -6.93
C ALA A 210 -6.52 22.25 -7.86
N ILE A 211 -6.81 22.08 -9.14
CA ILE A 211 -5.74 22.00 -10.15
C ILE A 211 -5.15 23.40 -10.29
N ARG A 212 -3.83 23.50 -10.11
CA ARG A 212 -3.14 24.77 -10.30
C ARG A 212 -3.11 25.11 -11.78
N THR A 213 -3.82 26.15 -12.15
CA THR A 213 -3.71 26.77 -13.48
C THR A 213 -2.59 27.79 -13.45
N VAL A 214 -1.61 27.66 -14.36
CA VAL A 214 -0.59 28.68 -14.58
C VAL A 214 -1.09 29.52 -15.75
N SER A 215 -1.38 30.80 -15.50
CA SER A 215 -1.58 31.76 -16.59
C SER A 215 -0.27 31.86 -17.40
N LYS A 216 -0.38 31.68 -18.72
CA LYS A 216 0.73 31.91 -19.64
C LYS A 216 1.09 33.37 -19.66
#